data_5879782fe4678e9c5d283b6b24691e44
#
_entry.id   5879782fe4678e9c5d283b6b24691e44
#
_cell.length_a   1.000
_cell.length_b   1.000
_cell.length_c   1.000
_cell.angle_alpha   90.00
_cell.angle_beta   90.00
_cell.angle_gamma   90.00
#
_symmetry.space_group_name_H-M   'P 1'
#
loop_
_entity.id
_entity.type
_entity.pdbx_description
1 polymer ?
#
loop_
_entity_poly.entity_id
_entity_poly.type
_entity_poly.pdbx_seq_one_letter_code
_entity_poly.pdbx_strand_id
1 'polypeptide(L)'
;FAKIIRNEIPCDKIFEDDKVLFFNDINPKATTHILGVPKTEVISFSDFIIISSESDIKYFFQKIFEMVKKFELHKTGYRLITNDGKDANQEVPHFHVHILGGNNLSGLV
;
A
#
# COMPACT_ATOMS: atom_id res chain seq x y z
N PHE A 1 0.09 -8.27 8.55
CA PHE A 1 -0.76 -7.06 8.48
C PHE A 1 -2.05 -7.17 9.31
N ALA A 2 -2.62 -8.35 9.47
CA ALA A 2 -3.82 -8.51 10.26
C ALA A 2 -3.64 -7.98 11.69
N LYS A 3 -2.50 -8.24 12.31
CA LYS A 3 -2.19 -7.76 13.66
C LYS A 3 -2.04 -6.24 13.69
N ILE A 4 -1.47 -5.64 12.65
CA ILE A 4 -1.34 -4.18 12.53
C ILE A 4 -2.72 -3.55 12.38
N ILE A 5 -3.57 -4.14 11.54
CA ILE A 5 -4.95 -3.66 11.32
C ILE A 5 -5.76 -3.71 12.61
N ARG A 6 -5.56 -4.73 13.45
CA ARG A 6 -6.24 -4.87 14.74
C ARG A 6 -5.58 -4.10 15.88
N ASN A 7 -4.53 -3.33 15.59
CA ASN A 7 -3.74 -2.57 16.58
C ASN A 7 -3.03 -3.48 17.60
N GLU A 8 -2.76 -4.73 17.24
CA GLU A 8 -2.01 -5.66 18.10
C GLU A 8 -0.50 -5.48 18.00
N ILE A 9 -0.03 -4.95 16.86
CA ILE A 9 1.38 -4.61 16.63
C ILE A 9 1.43 -3.14 16.25
N PRO A 10 2.27 -2.33 16.92
CA PRO A 10 2.41 -0.91 16.57
C PRO A 10 3.04 -0.75 15.19
N CYS A 11 2.65 0.31 14.49
CA CYS A 11 3.27 0.73 13.24
C CYS A 11 3.31 2.25 13.20
N ASP A 12 4.11 2.80 12.29
CA ASP A 12 4.20 4.25 12.08
C ASP A 12 3.06 4.68 11.13
N LYS A 13 1.88 4.88 11.69
CA LYS A 13 0.66 5.20 10.93
C LYS A 13 0.73 6.60 10.34
N ILE A 14 0.28 6.71 9.09
CA ILE A 14 0.13 7.97 8.38
C ILE A 14 -1.35 8.34 8.29
N PHE A 15 -2.21 7.38 7.98
CA PHE A 15 -3.64 7.57 7.84
C PHE A 15 -4.37 6.26 8.11
N GLU A 16 -5.49 6.35 8.78
CA GLU A 16 -6.34 5.18 9.04
C GLU A 16 -7.80 5.62 9.11
N ASP A 17 -8.68 4.81 8.50
CA ASP A 17 -10.12 4.90 8.73
C ASP A 17 -10.68 3.47 8.87
N ASP A 18 -12.00 3.29 8.74
CA ASP A 18 -12.61 1.98 8.87
C ASP A 18 -12.35 1.05 7.68
N LYS A 19 -11.83 1.58 6.57
CA LYS A 19 -11.63 0.82 5.33
C LYS A 19 -10.17 0.60 4.96
N VAL A 20 -9.29 1.54 5.29
CA VAL A 20 -7.90 1.51 4.83
C VAL A 20 -6.93 1.92 5.94
N LEU A 21 -5.69 1.50 5.78
CA LEU A 21 -4.58 1.88 6.65
C LEU A 21 -3.35 2.15 5.80
N PHE A 22 -2.68 3.28 6.08
CA PHE A 22 -1.41 3.64 5.45
C PHE A 22 -0.37 3.87 6.54
N PHE A 23 0.81 3.27 6.38
CA PHE A 23 1.90 3.38 7.35
C PHE A 23 3.24 3.30 6.66
N ASN A 24 4.28 3.84 7.31
CA ASN A 24 5.64 3.79 6.77
C ASN A 24 6.19 2.36 6.85
N ASP A 25 6.89 1.94 5.79
CA ASP A 25 7.58 0.66 5.80
C ASP A 25 8.74 0.72 6.81
N ILE A 26 8.86 -0.31 7.64
CA ILE A 26 9.92 -0.40 8.64
C ILE A 26 11.31 -0.59 8.02
N ASN A 27 11.36 -1.11 6.79
CA ASN A 27 12.59 -1.30 6.02
C ASN A 27 12.48 -0.54 4.70
N PRO A 28 12.54 0.81 4.73
CA PRO A 28 12.27 1.61 3.54
C PRO A 28 13.31 1.37 2.44
N LYS A 29 12.81 1.29 1.21
CA LYS A 29 13.62 1.13 0.00
C LYS A 29 13.72 2.44 -0.79
N ALA A 30 13.15 3.51 -0.28
CA ALA A 30 13.16 4.84 -0.88
C ALA A 30 13.03 5.87 0.24
N THR A 31 13.30 7.14 -0.07
CA THR A 31 13.14 8.23 0.90
C THR A 31 11.72 8.25 1.47
N THR A 32 10.73 8.06 0.62
CA THR A 32 9.35 7.83 1.03
C THR A 32 8.97 6.41 0.62
N HIS A 33 8.60 5.58 1.56
CA HIS A 33 8.16 4.22 1.32
C HIS A 33 6.98 3.91 2.24
N ILE A 34 5.79 4.00 1.67
CA ILE A 34 4.53 3.84 2.38
C ILE A 34 3.87 2.54 1.96
N LEU A 35 3.27 1.85 2.90
CA LEU A 35 2.42 0.69 2.63
C LEU A 35 0.96 1.10 2.78
N GLY A 36 0.15 0.80 1.76
CA GLY A 36 -1.29 0.99 1.80
C GLY A 36 -1.98 -0.36 1.82
N VAL A 37 -2.89 -0.57 2.77
CA VAL A 37 -3.61 -1.83 2.89
C VAL A 37 -5.10 -1.57 3.09
N PRO A 38 -5.98 -2.34 2.42
CA PRO A 38 -7.39 -2.34 2.79
C PRO A 38 -7.56 -3.17 4.06
N LYS A 39 -8.53 -2.81 4.89
CA LYS A 39 -8.83 -3.56 6.11
C LYS A 39 -9.62 -4.84 5.86
N THR A 40 -10.28 -4.96 4.71
CA THR A 40 -10.91 -6.19 4.28
C THR A 40 -9.87 -7.29 4.14
N GLU A 41 -10.19 -8.50 4.59
CA GLU A 41 -9.28 -9.64 4.46
C GLU A 41 -9.23 -10.11 3.02
N VAL A 42 -8.23 -9.67 2.29
CA VAL A 42 -7.94 -10.06 0.91
C VAL A 42 -6.46 -10.40 0.80
N ILE A 43 -6.17 -11.50 0.14
CA ILE A 43 -4.82 -12.07 0.12
C ILE A 43 -3.91 -11.35 -0.86
N SER A 44 -4.45 -10.90 -1.99
CA SER A 44 -3.68 -10.42 -3.12
C SER A 44 -4.46 -9.40 -3.93
N PHE A 45 -3.81 -8.78 -4.90
CA PHE A 45 -4.48 -7.89 -5.87
C PHE A 45 -5.65 -8.60 -6.54
N SER A 46 -5.43 -9.83 -7.03
CA SER A 46 -6.48 -10.60 -7.70
C SER A 46 -7.69 -10.82 -6.79
N ASP A 47 -7.43 -11.21 -5.56
CA ASP A 47 -8.47 -11.44 -4.56
C ASP A 47 -9.24 -10.14 -4.24
N PHE A 48 -8.52 -9.03 -4.10
CA PHE A 48 -9.09 -7.71 -3.86
C PHE A 48 -10.07 -7.31 -4.97
N ILE A 49 -9.66 -7.51 -6.21
CA ILE A 49 -10.49 -7.15 -7.39
C ILE A 49 -11.74 -8.03 -7.47
N ILE A 50 -11.61 -9.32 -7.14
CA ILE A 50 -12.73 -10.27 -7.23
C ILE A 50 -13.76 -10.05 -6.12
N ILE A 51 -13.31 -9.84 -4.89
CA ILE A 51 -14.17 -9.81 -3.70
C ILE A 51 -14.75 -8.42 -3.42
N SER A 52 -13.97 -7.37 -3.63
CA SER A 52 -14.34 -6.02 -3.21
C SER A 52 -15.35 -5.38 -4.17
N SER A 53 -16.18 -4.48 -3.63
CA SER A 53 -17.09 -3.67 -4.45
C SER A 53 -16.31 -2.67 -5.30
N GLU A 54 -16.92 -2.21 -6.39
CA GLU A 54 -16.32 -1.16 -7.23
C GLU A 54 -16.01 0.10 -6.42
N SER A 55 -16.91 0.48 -5.51
CA SER A 55 -16.71 1.67 -4.70
C SER A 55 -15.55 1.50 -3.72
N ASP A 56 -15.36 0.32 -3.14
CA ASP A 56 -14.25 0.06 -2.23
C ASP A 56 -12.91 0.02 -2.97
N ILE A 57 -12.89 -0.53 -4.18
CA ILE A 57 -11.69 -0.54 -5.02
C ILE A 57 -11.30 0.90 -5.38
N LYS A 58 -12.26 1.68 -5.84
CA LYS A 58 -12.00 3.08 -6.19
C LYS A 58 -11.55 3.89 -4.97
N TYR A 59 -12.20 3.68 -3.84
CA TYR A 59 -11.86 4.37 -2.59
C TYR A 59 -10.41 4.11 -2.20
N PHE A 60 -9.97 2.85 -2.24
CA PHE A 60 -8.61 2.48 -1.90
C PHE A 60 -7.58 3.21 -2.78
N PHE A 61 -7.77 3.18 -4.08
CA PHE A 61 -6.85 3.82 -5.01
C PHE A 61 -6.90 5.35 -4.94
N GLN A 62 -8.06 5.93 -4.66
CA GLN A 62 -8.15 7.37 -4.40
C GLN A 62 -7.36 7.76 -3.16
N LYS A 63 -7.40 6.94 -2.12
CA LYS A 63 -6.61 7.21 -0.90
C LYS A 63 -5.11 7.08 -1.16
N ILE A 64 -4.69 6.15 -2.01
CA ILE A 64 -3.29 6.09 -2.47
C ILE A 64 -2.90 7.42 -3.11
N PHE A 65 -3.73 7.95 -4.00
CA PHE A 65 -3.45 9.22 -4.64
C PHE A 65 -3.39 10.37 -3.63
N GLU A 66 -4.25 10.36 -2.61
CA GLU A 66 -4.19 11.37 -1.54
C GLU A 66 -2.85 11.31 -0.78
N MET A 67 -2.31 10.10 -0.56
CA MET A 67 -0.98 9.96 0.05
C MET A 67 0.12 10.49 -0.88
N VAL A 68 0.03 10.20 -2.16
CA VAL A 68 0.95 10.74 -3.18
C VAL A 68 0.96 12.27 -3.12
N LYS A 69 -0.20 12.89 -3.02
CA LYS A 69 -0.33 14.36 -2.92
C LYS A 69 0.19 14.89 -1.59
N LYS A 70 -0.14 14.22 -0.50
CA LYS A 70 0.27 14.63 0.84
C LYS A 70 1.79 14.72 0.97
N PHE A 71 2.52 13.77 0.39
CA PHE A 71 3.97 13.72 0.44
C PHE A 71 4.62 14.34 -0.80
N GLU A 72 3.83 15.01 -1.63
CA GLU A 72 4.29 15.74 -2.81
C GLU A 72 5.03 14.86 -3.84
N LEU A 73 4.76 13.57 -3.85
CA LEU A 73 5.42 12.64 -4.75
C LEU A 73 5.04 12.86 -6.22
N HIS A 74 3.88 13.48 -6.48
CA HIS A 74 3.45 13.81 -7.82
C HIS A 74 4.37 14.82 -8.53
N LYS A 75 5.14 15.58 -7.76
CA LYS A 75 6.03 16.63 -8.33
C LYS A 75 7.22 16.05 -9.06
N THR A 76 7.77 14.95 -8.59
CA THR A 76 8.97 14.34 -9.18
C THR A 76 8.75 12.93 -9.68
N GLY A 77 7.61 12.33 -9.33
CA GLY A 77 7.26 10.98 -9.74
C GLY A 77 7.32 9.97 -8.60
N TYR A 78 6.64 8.87 -8.80
CA TYR A 78 6.54 7.82 -7.79
C TYR A 78 6.26 6.48 -8.46
N ARG A 79 6.42 5.42 -7.70
CA ARG A 79 6.18 4.06 -8.18
C ARG A 79 5.21 3.36 -7.24
N LEU A 80 4.25 2.65 -7.81
CA LEU A 80 3.35 1.78 -7.07
C LEU A 80 3.71 0.34 -7.39
N ILE A 81 3.86 -0.48 -6.36
CA ILE A 81 4.20 -1.89 -6.52
C ILE A 81 3.26 -2.73 -5.68
N THR A 82 2.69 -3.77 -6.28
CA THR A 82 2.05 -4.85 -5.55
C THR A 82 2.55 -6.18 -6.08
N ASN A 83 2.72 -7.15 -5.20
CA ASN A 83 3.19 -8.48 -5.56
C ASN A 83 2.06 -9.47 -5.33
N ASP A 84 1.69 -10.21 -6.36
CA ASP A 84 0.61 -11.20 -6.31
C ASP A 84 1.17 -12.55 -6.67
N GLY A 85 1.25 -13.44 -5.69
CA GLY A 85 1.59 -14.83 -5.91
C GLY A 85 3.08 -15.15 -5.87
N LYS A 86 3.36 -16.40 -6.17
CA LYS A 86 4.68 -17.00 -5.98
C LYS A 86 5.77 -16.38 -6.85
N ASP A 87 5.49 -16.21 -8.14
CA ASP A 87 6.50 -15.69 -9.06
C ASP A 87 6.82 -14.22 -8.83
N ALA A 88 5.94 -13.49 -8.15
CA ALA A 88 6.17 -12.12 -7.73
C ALA A 88 6.80 -12.03 -6.33
N ASN A 89 7.10 -13.19 -5.73
CA ASN A 89 7.68 -13.26 -4.39
C ASN A 89 6.82 -12.55 -3.33
N GLN A 90 5.52 -12.81 -3.38
CA GLN A 90 4.62 -12.27 -2.36
C GLN A 90 4.90 -12.93 -1.01
N GLU A 91 5.44 -12.17 -0.07
CA GLU A 91 5.83 -12.69 1.25
C GLU A 91 4.69 -12.61 2.26
N VAL A 92 3.90 -11.54 2.22
CA VAL A 92 2.82 -11.30 3.18
C VAL A 92 1.48 -11.62 2.52
N PRO A 93 0.68 -12.57 3.07
CA PRO A 93 -0.59 -12.98 2.46
C PRO A 93 -1.73 -12.02 2.79
N HIS A 94 -1.53 -10.75 2.52
CA HIS A 94 -2.54 -9.70 2.59
C HIS A 94 -2.22 -8.67 1.51
N PHE A 95 -3.21 -8.30 0.72
CA PHE A 95 -3.02 -7.34 -0.35
C PHE A 95 -2.48 -6.02 0.19
N HIS A 96 -1.42 -5.53 -0.42
CA HIS A 96 -0.84 -4.25 -0.07
C HIS A 96 -0.16 -3.62 -1.28
N VAL A 97 -0.07 -2.30 -1.27
CA VAL A 97 0.58 -1.54 -2.32
C VAL A 97 1.70 -0.73 -1.68
N HIS A 98 2.90 -0.88 -2.24
CA HIS A 98 4.04 -0.03 -1.89
C HIS A 98 3.95 1.27 -2.68
N ILE A 99 4.11 2.39 -2.00
CA ILE A 99 4.20 3.72 -2.60
C ILE A 99 5.63 4.20 -2.36
N LEU A 100 6.41 4.34 -3.41
CA LEU A 100 7.83 4.69 -3.31
C LEU A 100 8.11 5.97 -4.10
N GLY A 101 8.90 6.86 -3.49
CA GLY A 101 9.27 8.11 -4.14
C GLY A 101 10.21 8.93 -3.28
N GLY A 102 10.37 10.20 -3.62
CA GLY A 102 11.20 11.13 -2.89
C GLY A 102 12.68 11.10 -3.28
N ASN A 103 13.08 10.16 -4.10
CA ASN A 103 14.42 10.06 -4.68
C ASN A 103 14.35 9.26 -5.97
N ASN A 104 15.43 9.30 -6.74
CA ASN A 104 15.49 8.52 -7.97
C ASN A 104 15.46 7.02 -7.64
N LEU A 105 14.44 6.34 -8.16
CA LEU A 105 14.29 4.91 -8.00
C LEU A 105 14.97 4.25 -9.20
N SER A 106 16.04 3.54 -8.98
CA SER A 106 16.67 2.80 -10.07
C SER A 106 15.68 1.75 -10.59
N GLY A 107 15.80 1.43 -11.86
CA GLY A 107 14.74 0.72 -12.50
C GLY A 107 14.93 -0.77 -12.59
N LEU A 108 13.95 -1.54 -12.19
CA LEU A 108 13.67 -2.84 -12.74
C LEU A 108 12.96 -2.66 -14.08
N VAL A 109 12.09 -1.69 -14.14
CA VAL A 109 11.32 -1.34 -15.34
C VAL A 109 11.37 0.16 -15.56
#